data_7252beb67b82f0bbfc5614a87b949e8e
#
_entry.id   7252beb67b82f0bbfc5614a87b949e8e
#
_cell.length_a   1.000
_cell.length_b   1.000
_cell.length_c   1.000
_cell.angle_alpha   90.00
_cell.angle_beta   90.00
_cell.angle_gamma   90.00
#
_symmetry.space_group_name_H-M   'P 1'
#
loop_
_entity.id
_entity.type
_entity.pdbx_description
1 polymer ?
#
loop_
_entity_poly.entity_id
_entity_poly.type
_entity_poly.pdbx_seq_one_letter_code
_entity_poly.pdbx_strand_id
1 'polypeptide(L)'
;MVVGSSTRRWDVRRRAKHARLEGTRKALGLSGKVIPTNKIGMAIDTLVMPGDRVVLEGNNQKQADFLSRALVNVDSERIHDLHMIMPSVSLPEHMDLFEKGIAKRLDFSYAGSQSLRIAQLLEDGQLEIGAIHTYVELYSRLYVDLIPNVVLVAAYAADREGNLYTGPSTEDTPALLEAAAFHDGVVIAQVNEIVDDPKDLKRVDIPGSWVDYVVKADRPFFIEPLFTRDPRQIKDAHILMAMMALKGIYAPHEVESLNHGIGFNTAAVELLLPTFGEELGIKGKVCRHWCLNPHPTLIPAIESGWVKSVHCFGGELGMEDYIAARPDVFFTGPDGSMRSNRAFCQMAGQYAVDMFVGSTLQMDPLGNSSTVTRVRLAGFGGAPNMGHDPHGRRHPTKAWLEMIPKPDPVARGKKLVVQMVETFQAGPKPTFVETLDAVPVAQKAGLPLAPVMIYGDDVTHVVTEEGIACLYRAESLEERKALVASVAGITDIGMAADPAVVKKLRFEKKLLRPEDLEINPAKANRSLLAAKSIADLVEWSGGLYNPPAKFRSW
;
A
#
# COMPACT_ATOMS: atom_id res chain seq x y z
N MET A 1 52.43 23.08 -6.39
CA MET A 1 51.29 22.36 -6.93
C MET A 1 50.23 22.33 -5.82
N VAL A 2 49.23 23.18 -5.92
CA VAL A 2 48.07 23.12 -4.99
C VAL A 2 47.25 21.91 -5.43
N VAL A 3 47.28 20.86 -4.62
CA VAL A 3 46.41 19.71 -4.79
C VAL A 3 44.98 20.25 -4.66
N GLY A 4 44.27 20.33 -5.76
CA GLY A 4 42.88 20.76 -5.78
C GLY A 4 42.10 19.91 -4.79
N SER A 5 41.46 20.56 -3.83
CA SER A 5 40.55 19.91 -2.89
C SER A 5 39.49 19.19 -3.69
N SER A 6 39.53 17.86 -3.72
CA SER A 6 38.40 17.07 -4.24
C SER A 6 37.20 17.51 -3.44
N THR A 7 36.30 18.27 -4.08
CA THR A 7 35.03 18.67 -3.46
C THR A 7 34.26 17.41 -3.14
N ARG A 8 34.24 17.01 -1.90
CA ARG A 8 33.49 15.85 -1.43
C ARG A 8 32.00 16.09 -1.74
N ARG A 9 31.35 15.19 -2.43
CA ARG A 9 29.94 15.37 -2.87
C ARG A 9 29.00 15.71 -1.71
N TRP A 10 29.22 15.14 -0.53
CA TRP A 10 28.44 15.45 0.66
C TRP A 10 28.65 16.86 1.19
N ASP A 11 29.87 17.43 1.09
CA ASP A 11 30.15 18.80 1.47
C ASP A 11 29.41 19.83 0.59
N VAL A 12 29.22 19.50 -0.69
CA VAL A 12 28.46 20.34 -1.62
C VAL A 12 26.99 20.39 -1.18
N ARG A 13 26.42 19.27 -0.85
CA ARG A 13 25.02 19.20 -0.38
C ARG A 13 24.83 19.95 0.95
N ARG A 14 25.72 19.74 1.90
CA ARG A 14 25.68 20.42 3.20
C ARG A 14 25.76 21.96 3.04
N ARG A 15 26.68 22.45 2.23
CA ARG A 15 26.79 23.90 1.95
C ARG A 15 25.55 24.43 1.24
N ALA A 16 25.02 23.70 0.28
CA ALA A 16 23.78 24.08 -0.39
C ALA A 16 22.58 24.12 0.59
N LYS A 17 22.42 23.13 1.46
CA LYS A 17 21.43 23.14 2.54
C LYS A 17 21.59 24.38 3.43
N HIS A 18 22.80 24.66 3.95
CA HIS A 18 23.04 25.81 4.80
C HIS A 18 22.70 27.13 4.11
N ALA A 19 23.09 27.30 2.84
CA ALA A 19 22.76 28.51 2.08
C ALA A 19 21.22 28.70 1.94
N ARG A 20 20.48 27.64 1.65
CA ARG A 20 19.01 27.68 1.57
C ARG A 20 18.38 28.06 2.92
N LEU A 21 18.80 27.43 4.01
CA LEU A 21 18.28 27.71 5.35
C LEU A 21 18.59 29.13 5.81
N GLU A 22 19.82 29.62 5.56
CA GLU A 22 20.21 30.98 5.88
C GLU A 22 19.43 32.00 5.04
N GLY A 23 19.33 31.77 3.73
CA GLY A 23 18.51 32.59 2.83
C GLY A 23 17.07 32.71 3.30
N THR A 24 16.46 31.59 3.68
CA THR A 24 15.08 31.53 4.17
C THR A 24 14.93 32.29 5.49
N ARG A 25 15.84 32.07 6.46
CA ARG A 25 15.83 32.81 7.74
C ARG A 25 15.87 34.30 7.53
N LYS A 26 16.77 34.76 6.64
CA LYS A 26 16.90 36.18 6.31
C LYS A 26 15.66 36.72 5.61
N ALA A 27 15.13 36.03 4.60
CA ALA A 27 13.98 36.49 3.83
C ALA A 27 12.71 36.57 4.67
N LEU A 28 12.50 35.63 5.62
CA LEU A 28 11.31 35.57 6.44
C LEU A 28 11.47 36.24 7.81
N GLY A 29 12.68 36.62 8.20
CA GLY A 29 12.96 37.17 9.54
C GLY A 29 12.80 36.16 10.67
N LEU A 30 13.20 34.90 10.45
CA LEU A 30 13.02 33.82 11.43
C LEU A 30 14.16 33.76 12.45
N SER A 31 13.79 33.65 13.73
CA SER A 31 14.73 33.38 14.82
C SER A 31 14.82 31.91 15.23
N GLY A 32 13.87 31.07 14.78
CA GLY A 32 13.76 29.65 15.10
C GLY A 32 13.30 28.83 13.91
N LYS A 33 12.71 27.65 14.18
CA LYS A 33 12.25 26.71 13.15
C LYS A 33 10.81 26.92 12.70
N VAL A 34 10.02 27.72 13.42
CA VAL A 34 8.59 27.89 13.13
C VAL A 34 8.40 28.93 12.03
N ILE A 35 7.83 28.49 10.91
CA ILE A 35 7.42 29.36 9.81
C ILE A 35 5.99 29.83 10.09
N PRO A 36 5.68 31.15 10.04
CA PRO A 36 4.30 31.64 10.07
C PRO A 36 3.49 31.05 8.90
N THR A 37 2.27 30.61 9.17
CA THR A 37 1.38 29.96 8.17
C THR A 37 1.26 30.75 6.87
N ASN A 38 1.09 32.07 6.97
CA ASN A 38 0.97 32.97 5.80
C ASN A 38 2.29 33.24 5.04
N LYS A 39 3.43 32.76 5.55
CA LYS A 39 4.73 32.91 4.89
C LYS A 39 5.22 31.64 4.21
N ILE A 40 4.42 30.56 4.19
CA ILE A 40 4.84 29.28 3.64
C ILE A 40 5.23 29.35 2.16
N GLY A 41 4.49 30.08 1.34
CA GLY A 41 4.83 30.28 -0.08
C GLY A 41 6.23 30.86 -0.25
N MET A 42 6.56 31.93 0.49
CA MET A 42 7.90 32.54 0.46
C MET A 42 8.97 31.58 0.97
N ALA A 43 8.66 30.72 1.94
CA ALA A 43 9.59 29.70 2.41
C ALA A 43 9.88 28.66 1.30
N ILE A 44 8.85 28.16 0.63
CA ILE A 44 9.01 27.23 -0.50
C ILE A 44 9.85 27.88 -1.61
N ASP A 45 9.57 29.13 -1.98
CA ASP A 45 10.32 29.91 -2.99
C ASP A 45 11.82 30.05 -2.69
N THR A 46 12.22 29.97 -1.41
CA THR A 46 13.62 30.09 -0.99
C THR A 46 14.28 28.75 -0.74
N LEU A 47 13.52 27.69 -0.49
CA LEU A 47 14.03 26.38 -0.11
C LEU A 47 14.08 25.39 -1.27
N VAL A 48 13.19 25.53 -2.27
CA VAL A 48 13.11 24.65 -3.44
C VAL A 48 13.81 25.32 -4.62
N MET A 49 14.60 24.55 -5.36
CA MET A 49 15.35 25.04 -6.52
C MET A 49 14.97 24.24 -7.77
N PRO A 50 15.11 24.81 -8.98
CA PRO A 50 14.89 24.07 -10.21
C PRO A 50 15.67 22.76 -10.25
N GLY A 51 15.04 21.69 -10.72
CA GLY A 51 15.63 20.36 -10.82
C GLY A 51 15.80 19.60 -9.51
N ASP A 52 15.32 20.12 -8.38
CA ASP A 52 15.36 19.41 -7.10
C ASP A 52 14.57 18.11 -7.13
N ARG A 53 15.07 17.10 -6.42
CA ARG A 53 14.30 15.95 -5.99
C ARG A 53 13.51 16.31 -4.74
N VAL A 54 12.20 16.36 -4.89
CA VAL A 54 11.26 16.72 -3.81
C VAL A 54 10.45 15.50 -3.43
N VAL A 55 10.66 15.03 -2.21
CA VAL A 55 9.78 14.01 -1.61
C VAL A 55 8.58 14.71 -1.00
N LEU A 56 7.40 14.27 -1.37
CA LEU A 56 6.13 14.76 -0.85
C LEU A 56 5.38 13.60 -0.19
N GLU A 57 5.24 13.67 1.13
CA GLU A 57 4.51 12.64 1.87
C GLU A 57 3.03 12.67 1.47
N GLY A 58 2.56 11.54 0.98
CA GLY A 58 1.17 11.32 0.66
C GLY A 58 0.86 9.84 0.74
N ASN A 59 -0.14 9.51 1.53
CA ASN A 59 -0.76 8.20 1.58
C ASN A 59 -2.21 8.36 2.02
N ASN A 60 -2.97 7.28 2.09
CA ASN A 60 -4.39 7.39 2.43
C ASN A 60 -4.63 7.92 3.85
N GLN A 61 -3.68 7.71 4.75
CA GLN A 61 -3.84 8.00 6.16
C GLN A 61 -3.16 9.29 6.61
N LYS A 62 -2.29 9.88 5.78
CA LYS A 62 -1.59 11.12 6.11
C LYS A 62 -1.09 11.83 4.85
N GLN A 63 -1.38 13.11 4.72
CA GLN A 63 -1.10 13.89 3.52
C GLN A 63 -0.44 15.22 3.89
N ALA A 64 0.67 15.55 3.25
CA ALA A 64 1.27 16.89 3.33
C ALA A 64 0.53 17.89 2.41
N ASP A 65 -0.78 18.00 2.57
CA ASP A 65 -1.69 18.72 1.67
C ASP A 65 -1.52 20.24 1.70
N PHE A 66 -1.19 20.81 2.86
CA PHE A 66 -0.91 22.25 2.97
C PHE A 66 0.37 22.62 2.24
N LEU A 67 1.43 21.81 2.39
CA LEU A 67 2.69 22.00 1.68
C LEU A 67 2.54 21.72 0.18
N SER A 68 1.68 20.76 -0.22
CA SER A 68 1.32 20.53 -1.63
C SER A 68 0.70 21.77 -2.26
N ARG A 69 -0.28 22.39 -1.58
CA ARG A 69 -0.91 23.62 -2.05
C ARG A 69 0.07 24.79 -2.13
N ALA A 70 1.02 24.88 -1.19
CA ALA A 70 2.07 25.90 -1.25
C ALA A 70 3.00 25.68 -2.46
N LEU A 71 3.42 24.44 -2.70
CA LEU A 71 4.32 24.10 -3.80
C LEU A 71 3.66 24.32 -5.18
N VAL A 72 2.38 24.02 -5.34
CA VAL A 72 1.67 24.19 -6.62
C VAL A 72 1.41 25.67 -6.99
N ASN A 73 1.62 26.59 -6.05
CA ASN A 73 1.44 28.02 -6.23
C ASN A 73 2.77 28.80 -6.40
N VAL A 74 3.89 28.11 -6.54
CA VAL A 74 5.17 28.77 -6.89
C VAL A 74 5.16 29.26 -8.34
N ASP A 75 6.04 30.21 -8.63
CA ASP A 75 6.26 30.68 -10.00
C ASP A 75 7.05 29.63 -10.79
N SER A 76 6.44 29.06 -11.82
CA SER A 76 7.04 28.02 -12.66
C SER A 76 8.19 28.55 -13.53
N GLU A 77 8.36 29.86 -13.72
CA GLU A 77 9.54 30.42 -14.37
C GLU A 77 10.78 30.36 -13.45
N ARG A 78 10.55 30.31 -12.14
CA ARG A 78 11.62 30.25 -11.11
C ARG A 78 11.87 28.85 -10.58
N ILE A 79 10.81 28.05 -10.42
CA ILE A 79 10.88 26.68 -9.88
C ILE A 79 10.23 25.76 -10.90
N HIS A 80 11.04 24.98 -11.58
CA HIS A 80 10.65 24.08 -12.66
C HIS A 80 11.51 22.82 -12.69
N ASP A 81 11.17 21.88 -13.54
CA ASP A 81 11.87 20.60 -13.73
C ASP A 81 12.02 19.77 -12.43
N LEU A 82 11.13 19.95 -11.47
CA LEU A 82 11.19 19.16 -10.24
C LEU A 82 11.02 17.67 -10.54
N HIS A 83 11.82 16.85 -9.85
CA HIS A 83 11.67 15.42 -9.80
C HIS A 83 10.87 15.06 -8.53
N MET A 84 9.59 14.82 -8.68
CA MET A 84 8.71 14.47 -7.55
C MET A 84 8.86 13.00 -7.19
N ILE A 85 8.97 12.73 -5.90
CA ILE A 85 9.04 11.38 -5.32
C ILE A 85 7.89 11.27 -4.32
N MET A 86 6.89 10.45 -4.64
CA MET A 86 5.66 10.35 -3.86
C MET A 86 5.35 8.90 -3.52
N PRO A 87 5.35 8.50 -2.23
CA PRO A 87 4.89 7.16 -1.86
C PRO A 87 3.47 6.88 -2.36
N SER A 88 2.58 7.88 -2.28
CA SER A 88 1.25 7.81 -2.90
C SER A 88 0.84 9.15 -3.53
N VAL A 89 0.25 9.05 -4.70
CA VAL A 89 -0.29 10.19 -5.45
C VAL A 89 -1.81 10.21 -5.26
N SER A 90 -2.30 11.01 -4.31
CA SER A 90 -3.71 10.97 -3.88
C SER A 90 -4.46 12.27 -4.17
N LEU A 91 -3.79 13.42 -4.07
CA LEU A 91 -4.43 14.74 -4.17
C LEU A 91 -4.37 15.30 -5.59
N PRO A 92 -5.39 16.09 -6.02
CA PRO A 92 -5.36 16.78 -7.29
C PRO A 92 -4.12 17.66 -7.47
N GLU A 93 -3.69 18.37 -6.43
CA GLU A 93 -2.51 19.24 -6.41
C GLU A 93 -1.23 18.53 -6.80
N HIS A 94 -1.15 17.21 -6.56
CA HIS A 94 0.01 16.41 -6.96
C HIS A 94 0.18 16.39 -8.49
N MET A 95 -0.93 16.38 -9.23
CA MET A 95 -0.90 16.40 -10.70
C MET A 95 -0.85 17.81 -11.27
N ASP A 96 -1.42 18.79 -10.55
CA ASP A 96 -1.34 20.19 -10.94
C ASP A 96 0.11 20.69 -11.05
N LEU A 97 1.05 20.10 -10.29
CA LEU A 97 2.49 20.38 -10.39
C LEU A 97 3.03 20.12 -11.81
N PHE A 98 2.57 19.05 -12.46
CA PHE A 98 2.99 18.70 -13.81
C PHE A 98 2.28 19.55 -14.86
N GLU A 99 0.99 19.77 -14.71
CA GLU A 99 0.20 20.60 -15.63
C GLU A 99 0.66 22.05 -15.66
N LYS A 100 1.18 22.57 -14.53
CA LYS A 100 1.76 23.92 -14.43
C LYS A 100 3.24 24.01 -14.83
N GLY A 101 3.87 22.90 -15.22
CA GLY A 101 5.29 22.87 -15.59
C GLY A 101 6.27 23.06 -14.42
N ILE A 102 5.79 22.93 -13.17
CA ILE A 102 6.63 22.99 -11.97
C ILE A 102 7.43 21.69 -11.82
N ALA A 103 6.78 20.55 -12.02
CA ALA A 103 7.38 19.22 -11.99
C ALA A 103 7.44 18.60 -13.37
N LYS A 104 8.44 17.75 -13.61
CA LYS A 104 8.63 17.07 -14.88
C LYS A 104 8.64 15.55 -14.73
N ARG A 105 9.24 15.04 -13.67
CA ARG A 105 9.46 13.61 -13.45
C ARG A 105 8.80 13.12 -12.17
N LEU A 106 8.23 11.93 -12.22
CA LEU A 106 7.56 11.28 -11.09
C LEU A 106 8.13 9.89 -10.83
N ASP A 107 8.54 9.64 -9.58
CA ASP A 107 8.72 8.32 -9.00
C ASP A 107 7.66 8.10 -7.94
N PHE A 108 6.93 6.99 -8.00
CA PHE A 108 5.83 6.73 -7.06
C PHE A 108 5.60 5.24 -6.82
N SER A 109 4.87 4.92 -5.74
CA SER A 109 4.51 3.54 -5.43
C SER A 109 3.04 3.24 -5.68
N TYR A 110 2.15 4.18 -5.34
CA TYR A 110 0.70 4.01 -5.49
C TYR A 110 0.04 5.30 -5.96
N ALA A 111 -1.00 5.17 -6.77
CA ALA A 111 -1.87 6.27 -7.14
C ALA A 111 -3.34 5.84 -7.01
N GLY A 112 -4.07 6.59 -6.19
CA GLY A 112 -5.49 6.37 -5.99
C GLY A 112 -6.34 7.01 -7.10
N SER A 113 -7.11 8.03 -6.73
CA SER A 113 -7.99 8.79 -7.64
C SER A 113 -7.25 9.47 -8.79
N GLN A 114 -5.96 9.79 -8.64
CA GLN A 114 -5.15 10.47 -9.65
C GLN A 114 -4.57 9.53 -10.73
N SER A 115 -4.76 8.23 -10.61
CA SER A 115 -4.18 7.23 -11.53
C SER A 115 -4.59 7.42 -13.00
N LEU A 116 -5.77 7.96 -13.28
CA LEU A 116 -6.24 8.30 -14.63
C LEU A 116 -5.50 9.53 -15.17
N ARG A 117 -5.31 10.56 -14.32
CA ARG A 117 -4.58 11.78 -14.69
C ARG A 117 -3.10 11.51 -14.99
N ILE A 118 -2.46 10.62 -14.20
CA ILE A 118 -1.07 10.21 -14.48
C ILE A 118 -0.99 9.58 -15.88
N ALA A 119 -1.91 8.68 -16.23
CA ALA A 119 -1.93 8.07 -17.55
C ALA A 119 -2.09 9.11 -18.67
N GLN A 120 -3.00 10.07 -18.50
CA GLN A 120 -3.23 11.14 -19.45
C GLN A 120 -2.01 12.05 -19.62
N LEU A 121 -1.41 12.50 -18.52
CA LEU A 121 -0.23 13.37 -18.55
C LEU A 121 0.99 12.68 -19.19
N LEU A 122 1.15 11.37 -18.97
CA LEU A 122 2.16 10.57 -19.67
C LEU A 122 1.89 10.50 -21.17
N GLU A 123 0.63 10.31 -21.57
CA GLU A 123 0.24 10.25 -22.98
C GLU A 123 0.49 11.60 -23.67
N ASP A 124 0.18 12.71 -23.00
CA ASP A 124 0.36 14.08 -23.51
C ASP A 124 1.84 14.54 -23.47
N GLY A 125 2.74 13.74 -22.88
CA GLY A 125 4.16 14.10 -22.75
C GLY A 125 4.46 15.20 -21.73
N GLN A 126 3.51 15.47 -20.83
CA GLN A 126 3.65 16.48 -19.77
C GLN A 126 4.29 15.90 -18.50
N LEU A 127 4.39 14.57 -18.40
CA LEU A 127 4.96 13.86 -17.26
C LEU A 127 5.87 12.75 -17.72
N GLU A 128 7.06 12.68 -17.14
CA GLU A 128 8.00 11.57 -17.30
C GLU A 128 7.89 10.64 -16.08
N ILE A 129 7.74 9.33 -16.30
CA ILE A 129 7.80 8.33 -15.22
C ILE A 129 9.27 7.96 -15.00
N GLY A 130 9.77 8.19 -13.77
CA GLY A 130 11.08 7.71 -13.34
C GLY A 130 11.07 6.21 -13.10
N ALA A 131 10.20 5.78 -12.19
CA ALA A 131 9.89 4.39 -11.96
C ALA A 131 8.57 4.25 -11.19
N ILE A 132 7.96 3.05 -11.25
CA ILE A 132 6.86 2.64 -10.40
C ILE A 132 7.42 1.62 -9.42
N HIS A 133 7.40 1.95 -8.14
CA HIS A 133 8.06 1.20 -7.08
C HIS A 133 7.09 0.41 -6.21
N THR A 134 7.61 -0.57 -5.49
CA THR A 134 7.00 -0.95 -4.23
C THR A 134 7.44 0.01 -3.12
N TYR A 135 6.71 0.11 -2.01
CA TYR A 135 7.07 1.03 -0.92
C TYR A 135 8.49 0.80 -0.40
N VAL A 136 8.87 -0.44 -0.11
CA VAL A 136 10.21 -0.74 0.45
C VAL A 136 11.32 -0.45 -0.54
N GLU A 137 11.11 -0.70 -1.83
CA GLU A 137 12.05 -0.31 -2.87
C GLU A 137 12.23 1.20 -2.91
N LEU A 138 11.14 1.96 -2.91
CA LEU A 138 11.19 3.43 -2.90
C LEU A 138 12.00 3.95 -1.72
N TYR A 139 11.72 3.47 -0.50
CA TYR A 139 12.47 3.90 0.69
C TYR A 139 13.96 3.56 0.58
N SER A 140 14.28 2.37 0.08
CA SER A 140 15.67 1.96 -0.13
C SER A 140 16.39 2.88 -1.12
N ARG A 141 15.72 3.25 -2.20
CA ARG A 141 16.28 4.13 -3.23
C ARG A 141 16.52 5.56 -2.75
N LEU A 142 15.78 6.03 -1.74
CA LEU A 142 16.04 7.33 -1.10
C LEU A 142 17.44 7.40 -0.46
N TYR A 143 18.04 6.25 -0.13
CA TYR A 143 19.40 6.18 0.41
C TYR A 143 20.48 5.94 -0.67
N VAL A 144 20.10 5.48 -1.86
CA VAL A 144 21.07 5.07 -2.90
C VAL A 144 21.18 6.11 -4.01
N ASP A 145 20.08 6.40 -4.71
CA ASP A 145 20.11 7.23 -5.93
C ASP A 145 18.98 8.27 -6.02
N LEU A 146 17.87 8.08 -5.32
CA LEU A 146 16.80 9.08 -5.21
C LEU A 146 16.95 9.97 -3.98
N ILE A 147 18.17 10.23 -3.55
CA ILE A 147 18.47 11.04 -2.36
C ILE A 147 17.78 12.41 -2.47
N PRO A 148 16.85 12.75 -1.54
CA PRO A 148 16.04 13.95 -1.67
C PRO A 148 16.83 15.23 -1.42
N ASN A 149 16.51 16.30 -2.14
CA ASN A 149 16.96 17.66 -1.86
C ASN A 149 16.05 18.33 -0.83
N VAL A 150 14.75 18.09 -0.95
CA VAL A 150 13.72 18.62 -0.06
C VAL A 150 12.73 17.51 0.27
N VAL A 151 12.30 17.45 1.53
CA VAL A 151 11.26 16.55 2.00
C VAL A 151 10.15 17.35 2.68
N LEU A 152 8.94 17.15 2.22
CA LEU A 152 7.72 17.78 2.70
C LEU A 152 6.84 16.71 3.36
N VAL A 153 6.61 16.81 4.67
CA VAL A 153 5.88 15.81 5.45
C VAL A 153 4.76 16.42 6.27
N ALA A 154 3.89 15.55 6.77
CA ALA A 154 2.83 15.91 7.70
C ALA A 154 3.03 15.22 9.06
N ALA A 155 2.76 15.94 10.15
CA ALA A 155 2.69 15.39 11.49
C ALA A 155 1.49 15.98 12.26
N TYR A 156 1.11 15.37 13.38
CA TYR A 156 0.00 15.85 14.17
C TYR A 156 0.38 17.10 14.96
N ALA A 157 1.51 17.06 15.66
CA ALA A 157 2.01 18.19 16.44
C ALA A 157 3.53 18.31 16.36
N ALA A 158 4.03 19.51 16.62
CA ALA A 158 5.44 19.79 16.82
C ALA A 158 5.64 20.74 18.00
N ASP A 159 6.81 20.67 18.64
CA ASP A 159 7.28 21.75 19.48
C ASP A 159 8.06 22.80 18.66
N ARG A 160 8.51 23.88 19.30
CA ARG A 160 9.26 24.96 18.64
C ARG A 160 10.67 24.53 18.19
N GLU A 161 11.20 23.45 18.75
CA GLU A 161 12.50 22.87 18.39
C GLU A 161 12.39 21.88 17.23
N GLY A 162 11.18 21.60 16.77
CA GLY A 162 10.90 20.72 15.63
C GLY A 162 10.83 19.24 15.99
N ASN A 163 10.72 18.88 17.27
CA ASN A 163 10.36 17.51 17.63
C ASN A 163 8.93 17.23 17.18
N LEU A 164 8.69 16.10 16.53
CA LEU A 164 7.38 15.78 15.95
C LEU A 164 6.70 14.64 16.70
N TYR A 165 5.41 14.82 16.97
CA TYR A 165 4.44 13.79 17.22
C TYR A 165 3.70 13.53 15.90
N THR A 166 3.91 12.37 15.28
CA THR A 166 3.37 12.05 13.96
C THR A 166 1.87 11.75 13.97
N GLY A 167 1.27 11.58 15.14
CA GLY A 167 -0.13 11.25 15.33
C GLY A 167 -0.36 9.79 15.71
N PRO A 168 -1.58 9.28 15.58
CA PRO A 168 -1.91 7.88 15.85
C PRO A 168 -1.11 6.89 15.00
N SER A 169 -0.59 7.33 13.85
CA SER A 169 0.15 6.51 12.90
C SER A 169 1.42 7.23 12.43
N THR A 170 2.56 6.53 12.42
CA THR A 170 3.84 7.09 11.94
C THR A 170 3.99 7.02 10.42
N GLU A 171 3.28 6.13 9.75
CA GLU A 171 3.26 5.94 8.29
C GLU A 171 4.65 5.90 7.66
N ASP A 172 4.83 6.71 6.61
CA ASP A 172 6.07 6.81 5.84
C ASP A 172 7.07 7.79 6.47
N THR A 173 6.61 8.68 7.36
CA THR A 173 7.37 9.83 7.87
C THR A 173 8.78 9.47 8.33
N PRO A 174 9.00 8.42 9.17
CA PRO A 174 10.35 8.12 9.63
C PRO A 174 11.33 7.79 8.50
N ALA A 175 10.90 6.99 7.51
CA ALA A 175 11.76 6.58 6.40
C ALA A 175 12.12 7.75 5.48
N LEU A 176 11.16 8.64 5.22
CA LEU A 176 11.35 9.81 4.36
C LEU A 176 12.27 10.83 5.01
N LEU A 177 12.05 11.13 6.29
CA LEU A 177 12.84 12.12 7.02
C LEU A 177 14.27 11.67 7.27
N GLU A 178 14.47 10.41 7.66
CA GLU A 178 15.80 9.86 7.92
C GLU A 178 16.68 9.96 6.68
N ALA A 179 16.15 9.60 5.51
CA ALA A 179 16.87 9.71 4.24
C ALA A 179 17.34 11.14 3.94
N ALA A 180 16.52 12.16 4.23
CA ALA A 180 16.91 13.54 4.05
C ALA A 180 17.88 14.04 5.13
N ALA A 181 17.58 13.75 6.40
CA ALA A 181 18.35 14.24 7.53
C ALA A 181 19.83 13.81 7.46
N PHE A 182 20.07 12.54 7.08
CA PHE A 182 21.44 12.00 6.99
C PHE A 182 22.16 12.31 5.67
N HIS A 183 21.45 12.84 4.66
CA HIS A 183 22.04 13.19 3.36
C HIS A 183 21.96 14.70 3.05
N ASP A 184 21.87 15.54 4.07
CA ASP A 184 21.84 16.99 3.94
C ASP A 184 20.71 17.51 3.02
N GLY A 185 19.53 16.87 3.05
CA GLY A 185 18.30 17.38 2.47
C GLY A 185 17.58 18.34 3.42
N VAL A 186 16.80 19.26 2.88
CA VAL A 186 15.94 20.17 3.66
C VAL A 186 14.66 19.46 4.05
N VAL A 187 14.27 19.58 5.32
CA VAL A 187 13.04 18.96 5.87
C VAL A 187 12.08 20.03 6.36
N ILE A 188 10.85 20.02 5.81
CA ILE A 188 9.75 20.89 6.24
C ILE A 188 8.57 20.01 6.66
N ALA A 189 8.11 20.20 7.89
CA ALA A 189 6.93 19.51 8.42
C ALA A 189 5.74 20.45 8.56
N GLN A 190 4.61 20.13 7.91
CA GLN A 190 3.33 20.72 8.30
C GLN A 190 2.79 20.00 9.52
N VAL A 191 2.15 20.73 10.42
CA VAL A 191 1.52 20.17 11.62
C VAL A 191 0.13 20.75 11.85
N ASN A 192 -0.73 19.99 12.53
CA ASN A 192 -2.05 20.49 12.94
C ASN A 192 -1.92 21.45 14.13
N GLU A 193 -0.89 21.23 14.97
CA GLU A 193 -0.68 22.00 16.20
C GLU A 193 0.81 22.24 16.47
N ILE A 194 1.13 23.42 17.03
CA ILE A 194 2.46 23.71 17.59
C ILE A 194 2.29 23.92 19.08
N VAL A 195 3.01 23.13 19.88
CA VAL A 195 3.03 23.26 21.34
C VAL A 195 4.22 24.10 21.78
N ASP A 196 4.07 24.86 22.87
CA ASP A 196 5.14 25.72 23.40
C ASP A 196 6.12 24.96 24.29
N ASP A 197 5.61 24.05 25.14
CA ASP A 197 6.45 23.17 25.97
C ASP A 197 6.58 21.79 25.28
N PRO A 198 7.82 21.29 25.08
CA PRO A 198 8.05 19.94 24.54
C PRO A 198 7.35 18.82 25.34
N LYS A 199 7.06 19.04 26.63
CA LYS A 199 6.33 18.09 27.49
C LYS A 199 4.87 17.92 27.11
N ASP A 200 4.30 18.88 26.38
CA ASP A 200 2.93 18.81 25.87
C ASP A 200 2.78 17.91 24.64
N LEU A 201 3.91 17.48 24.04
CA LEU A 201 3.86 16.43 23.02
C LEU A 201 3.53 15.09 23.67
N LYS A 202 2.55 14.37 23.13
CA LYS A 202 2.18 13.02 23.62
C LYS A 202 3.36 12.04 23.58
N ARG A 203 4.23 12.19 22.58
CA ARG A 203 5.53 11.52 22.44
C ARG A 203 6.34 12.22 21.35
N VAL A 204 7.63 11.94 21.30
CA VAL A 204 8.51 12.35 20.20
C VAL A 204 8.75 11.13 19.30
N ASP A 205 8.18 11.16 18.10
CA ASP A 205 8.41 10.13 17.08
C ASP A 205 9.61 10.47 16.19
N ILE A 206 9.82 11.77 15.92
CA ILE A 206 10.92 12.30 15.12
C ILE A 206 11.65 13.37 15.93
N PRO A 207 12.98 13.24 16.11
CA PRO A 207 13.75 14.25 16.83
C PRO A 207 13.86 15.55 16.02
N GLY A 208 13.80 16.68 16.71
CA GLY A 208 13.88 17.99 16.08
C GLY A 208 15.16 18.22 15.28
N SER A 209 16.26 17.53 15.61
CA SER A 209 17.51 17.59 14.84
C SER A 209 17.38 17.14 13.38
N TRP A 210 16.33 16.38 13.04
CA TRP A 210 16.05 15.91 11.67
C TRP A 210 15.15 16.89 10.90
N VAL A 211 14.58 17.89 11.56
CA VAL A 211 13.60 18.82 10.99
C VAL A 211 14.20 20.22 10.92
N ASP A 212 14.20 20.84 9.76
CA ASP A 212 14.71 22.18 9.58
C ASP A 212 13.65 23.25 9.89
N TYR A 213 12.41 23.03 9.44
CA TYR A 213 11.30 23.94 9.66
C TYR A 213 10.00 23.19 9.97
N VAL A 214 9.16 23.82 10.78
CA VAL A 214 7.77 23.41 11.04
C VAL A 214 6.83 24.56 10.70
N VAL A 215 5.64 24.21 10.21
CA VAL A 215 4.59 25.18 9.92
C VAL A 215 3.25 24.63 10.40
N LYS A 216 2.46 25.44 11.11
CA LYS A 216 1.07 25.10 11.42
C LYS A 216 0.25 25.23 10.16
N ALA A 217 -0.40 24.16 9.73
CA ALA A 217 -1.29 24.17 8.59
C ALA A 217 -2.58 24.98 8.87
N ASP A 218 -3.24 25.45 7.81
CA ASP A 218 -4.50 26.19 7.88
C ASP A 218 -5.67 25.32 8.36
N ARG A 219 -5.56 24.00 8.18
CA ARG A 219 -6.50 22.97 8.62
C ARG A 219 -5.76 21.67 8.88
N PRO A 220 -6.34 20.73 9.66
CA PRO A 220 -5.76 19.40 9.83
C PRO A 220 -5.51 18.70 8.48
N PHE A 221 -4.43 17.94 8.40
CA PHE A 221 -4.08 17.23 7.16
C PHE A 221 -5.21 16.28 6.71
N PHE A 222 -5.31 16.13 5.39
CA PHE A 222 -6.31 15.28 4.77
C PHE A 222 -6.04 13.79 5.04
N ILE A 223 -7.10 13.03 5.29
CA ILE A 223 -7.10 11.58 5.42
C ILE A 223 -8.16 11.01 4.46
N GLU A 224 -7.74 10.08 3.60
CA GLU A 224 -8.64 9.35 2.71
C GLU A 224 -9.04 8.02 3.37
N PRO A 225 -10.33 7.81 3.67
CA PRO A 225 -10.77 6.55 4.26
C PRO A 225 -10.75 5.42 3.24
N LEU A 226 -10.48 4.19 3.68
CA LEU A 226 -10.54 2.99 2.85
C LEU A 226 -11.91 2.83 2.19
N PHE A 227 -11.93 2.55 0.89
CA PHE A 227 -13.18 2.39 0.13
C PHE A 227 -13.89 1.07 0.44
N THR A 228 -13.16 0.05 0.91
CA THR A 228 -13.68 -1.31 1.17
C THR A 228 -14.38 -1.46 2.51
N ARG A 229 -14.54 -0.38 3.28
CA ARG A 229 -15.18 -0.41 4.59
C ARG A 229 -16.68 -0.70 4.59
N ASP A 230 -17.36 -0.55 3.46
CA ASP A 230 -18.82 -0.72 3.37
C ASP A 230 -19.18 -2.14 2.91
N PRO A 231 -19.65 -3.02 3.83
CA PRO A 231 -20.05 -4.39 3.47
C PRO A 231 -21.17 -4.45 2.44
N ARG A 232 -21.96 -3.37 2.24
CA ARG A 232 -23.02 -3.32 1.22
C ARG A 232 -22.48 -3.43 -0.21
N GLN A 233 -21.19 -3.14 -0.42
CA GLN A 233 -20.52 -3.24 -1.72
C GLN A 233 -20.04 -4.66 -2.04
N ILE A 234 -20.07 -5.58 -1.07
CA ILE A 234 -19.67 -6.97 -1.27
C ILE A 234 -20.74 -7.68 -2.08
N LYS A 235 -20.34 -8.28 -3.21
CA LYS A 235 -21.22 -9.05 -4.12
C LYS A 235 -21.16 -10.54 -3.79
N ASP A 236 -22.14 -11.31 -4.29
CA ASP A 236 -22.20 -12.75 -4.11
C ASP A 236 -20.96 -13.47 -4.71
N ALA A 237 -20.42 -12.97 -5.82
CA ALA A 237 -19.16 -13.47 -6.39
C ALA A 237 -17.97 -13.33 -5.41
N HIS A 238 -17.86 -12.21 -4.69
CA HIS A 238 -16.83 -12.04 -3.66
C HIS A 238 -16.99 -13.04 -2.52
N ILE A 239 -18.25 -13.30 -2.12
CA ILE A 239 -18.58 -14.26 -1.06
C ILE A 239 -18.22 -15.68 -1.52
N LEU A 240 -18.57 -16.06 -2.75
CA LEU A 240 -18.21 -17.35 -3.34
C LEU A 240 -16.69 -17.57 -3.36
N MET A 241 -15.94 -16.60 -3.86
CA MET A 241 -14.47 -16.64 -3.86
C MET A 241 -13.90 -16.76 -2.45
N ALA A 242 -14.45 -16.03 -1.48
CA ALA A 242 -14.03 -16.08 -0.09
C ALA A 242 -14.31 -17.45 0.55
N MET A 243 -15.47 -18.07 0.29
CA MET A 243 -15.79 -19.43 0.74
C MET A 243 -14.81 -20.45 0.16
N MET A 244 -14.52 -20.36 -1.14
CA MET A 244 -13.55 -21.24 -1.79
C MET A 244 -12.14 -21.05 -1.22
N ALA A 245 -11.70 -19.81 -1.03
CA ALA A 245 -10.39 -19.53 -0.45
C ALA A 245 -10.26 -20.11 0.97
N LEU A 246 -11.25 -19.87 1.84
CA LEU A 246 -11.25 -20.41 3.21
C LEU A 246 -11.19 -21.94 3.22
N LYS A 247 -11.98 -22.62 2.40
CA LYS A 247 -12.03 -24.10 2.38
C LYS A 247 -10.89 -24.73 1.57
N GLY A 248 -10.45 -24.09 0.48
CA GLY A 248 -9.47 -24.64 -0.45
C GLY A 248 -8.02 -24.19 -0.22
N ILE A 249 -7.79 -23.11 0.54
CA ILE A 249 -6.44 -22.57 0.77
C ILE A 249 -6.15 -22.37 2.27
N TYR A 250 -6.93 -21.55 2.98
CA TYR A 250 -6.64 -21.21 4.38
C TYR A 250 -6.66 -22.43 5.30
N ALA A 251 -7.71 -23.25 5.19
CA ALA A 251 -7.88 -24.43 6.02
C ALA A 251 -6.84 -25.54 5.72
N PRO A 252 -6.64 -25.97 4.45
CA PRO A 252 -5.69 -27.03 4.14
C PRO A 252 -4.24 -26.70 4.50
N HIS A 253 -3.83 -25.43 4.31
CA HIS A 253 -2.46 -25.00 4.63
C HIS A 253 -2.31 -24.53 6.08
N GLU A 254 -3.38 -24.51 6.88
CA GLU A 254 -3.39 -24.00 8.26
C GLU A 254 -2.70 -22.63 8.38
N VAL A 255 -3.13 -21.67 7.55
CA VAL A 255 -2.52 -20.35 7.45
C VAL A 255 -2.76 -19.55 8.73
N GLU A 256 -1.75 -19.41 9.58
CA GLU A 256 -1.85 -18.68 10.84
C GLU A 256 -1.63 -17.17 10.66
N SER A 257 -0.67 -16.79 9.82
CA SER A 257 -0.25 -15.40 9.64
C SER A 257 -0.41 -14.93 8.20
N LEU A 258 -0.97 -13.74 8.00
CA LEU A 258 -1.32 -13.29 6.66
C LEU A 258 -1.39 -11.76 6.51
N ASN A 259 -1.37 -11.35 5.24
CA ASN A 259 -1.75 -10.01 4.81
C ASN A 259 -2.92 -10.08 3.83
N HIS A 260 -3.89 -9.21 4.03
CA HIS A 260 -4.92 -8.91 3.02
C HIS A 260 -4.61 -7.58 2.33
N GLY A 261 -4.49 -7.61 1.02
CA GLY A 261 -4.59 -6.40 0.21
C GLY A 261 -6.00 -5.79 0.33
N ILE A 262 -6.11 -4.48 0.11
CA ILE A 262 -7.37 -3.76 0.14
C ILE A 262 -8.24 -4.22 -1.04
N GLY A 263 -9.42 -4.79 -0.76
CA GLY A 263 -10.35 -5.28 -1.77
C GLY A 263 -11.63 -5.85 -1.15
N PHE A 264 -12.74 -5.87 -1.91
CA PHE A 264 -14.00 -6.48 -1.43
C PHE A 264 -13.91 -8.00 -1.32
N ASN A 265 -13.03 -8.63 -2.09
CA ASN A 265 -12.76 -10.07 -2.00
C ASN A 265 -12.18 -10.44 -0.62
N THR A 266 -11.18 -9.71 -0.17
CA THR A 266 -10.54 -9.91 1.13
C THR A 266 -11.45 -9.48 2.28
N ALA A 267 -12.21 -8.38 2.13
CA ALA A 267 -13.23 -7.98 3.08
C ALA A 267 -14.32 -9.06 3.28
N ALA A 268 -14.71 -9.77 2.20
CA ALA A 268 -15.63 -10.89 2.31
C ALA A 268 -15.02 -12.04 3.13
N VAL A 269 -13.74 -12.39 2.94
CA VAL A 269 -13.05 -13.38 3.79
C VAL A 269 -13.11 -12.99 5.26
N GLU A 270 -12.76 -11.74 5.59
CA GLU A 270 -12.76 -11.22 6.96
C GLU A 270 -14.13 -11.38 7.63
N LEU A 271 -15.21 -11.04 6.90
CA LEU A 271 -16.59 -11.11 7.40
C LEU A 271 -17.17 -12.53 7.39
N LEU A 272 -16.55 -13.49 6.70
CA LEU A 272 -16.96 -14.91 6.73
C LEU A 272 -16.28 -15.70 7.85
N LEU A 273 -15.23 -15.19 8.49
CA LEU A 273 -14.56 -15.91 9.57
C LEU A 273 -15.53 -16.25 10.72
N PRO A 274 -16.35 -15.29 11.26
CA PRO A 274 -17.25 -15.58 12.37
C PRO A 274 -18.48 -16.42 12.00
N THR A 275 -18.69 -16.74 10.74
CA THR A 275 -19.84 -17.48 10.22
C THR A 275 -19.37 -18.77 9.54
N PHE A 276 -19.11 -18.72 8.24
CA PHE A 276 -18.68 -19.88 7.47
C PHE A 276 -17.37 -20.49 8.00
N GLY A 277 -16.43 -19.66 8.51
CA GLY A 277 -15.20 -20.15 9.16
C GLY A 277 -15.48 -20.98 10.42
N GLU A 278 -16.48 -20.58 11.23
CA GLU A 278 -16.93 -21.36 12.41
C GLU A 278 -17.53 -22.70 11.97
N GLU A 279 -18.35 -22.70 10.90
CA GLU A 279 -18.93 -23.94 10.34
C GLU A 279 -17.84 -24.90 9.86
N LEU A 280 -16.74 -24.40 9.32
CA LEU A 280 -15.58 -25.20 8.91
C LEU A 280 -14.73 -25.73 10.10
N GLY A 281 -14.96 -25.25 11.32
CA GLY A 281 -14.21 -25.66 12.51
C GLY A 281 -12.72 -25.28 12.49
N ILE A 282 -12.37 -24.17 11.81
CA ILE A 282 -10.99 -23.73 11.62
C ILE A 282 -10.56 -22.61 12.56
N LYS A 283 -11.42 -22.15 13.45
CA LYS A 283 -11.10 -21.15 14.46
C LYS A 283 -9.97 -21.61 15.39
N GLY A 284 -9.06 -20.71 15.69
CA GLY A 284 -7.87 -21.00 16.50
C GLY A 284 -6.73 -21.71 15.74
N LYS A 285 -6.97 -22.14 14.49
CA LYS A 285 -5.98 -22.77 13.62
C LYS A 285 -5.47 -21.84 12.53
N VAL A 286 -6.33 -20.96 12.02
CA VAL A 286 -6.01 -20.03 10.91
C VAL A 286 -6.29 -18.59 11.29
N CYS A 287 -5.77 -17.64 10.53
CA CYS A 287 -6.10 -16.19 10.60
C CYS A 287 -5.85 -15.56 11.97
N ARG A 288 -4.78 -15.97 12.67
CA ARG A 288 -4.47 -15.50 14.02
C ARG A 288 -3.67 -14.21 14.05
N HIS A 289 -2.73 -14.04 13.12
CA HIS A 289 -1.77 -12.94 13.09
C HIS A 289 -1.86 -12.19 11.76
N TRP A 290 -2.07 -10.88 11.82
CA TRP A 290 -2.36 -10.06 10.67
C TRP A 290 -1.34 -8.94 10.50
N CYS A 291 -0.99 -8.65 9.25
CA CYS A 291 -0.14 -7.54 8.89
C CYS A 291 -0.84 -6.75 7.77
N LEU A 292 -1.61 -5.71 8.11
CA LEU A 292 -2.46 -4.95 7.18
C LEU A 292 -2.86 -3.59 7.78
N ASN A 293 -3.52 -2.75 6.97
CA ASN A 293 -4.25 -1.60 7.52
C ASN A 293 -5.35 -2.09 8.48
N PRO A 294 -5.72 -1.36 9.52
CA PRO A 294 -6.75 -1.79 10.46
C PRO A 294 -8.14 -1.73 9.82
N HIS A 295 -8.47 -2.75 9.02
CA HIS A 295 -9.74 -2.82 8.28
C HIS A 295 -10.94 -2.86 9.22
N PRO A 296 -11.95 -1.98 9.07
CA PRO A 296 -13.19 -2.08 9.85
C PRO A 296 -13.92 -3.41 9.65
N THR A 297 -13.80 -4.05 8.48
CA THR A 297 -14.38 -5.36 8.19
C THR A 297 -13.78 -6.50 9.01
N LEU A 298 -12.64 -6.28 9.64
CA LEU A 298 -12.02 -7.27 10.54
C LEU A 298 -12.61 -7.23 11.97
N ILE A 299 -13.35 -6.17 12.34
CA ILE A 299 -13.92 -6.01 13.69
C ILE A 299 -14.71 -7.26 14.13
N PRO A 300 -15.64 -7.82 13.35
CA PRO A 300 -16.37 -9.03 13.77
C PRO A 300 -15.46 -10.24 14.07
N ALA A 301 -14.38 -10.41 13.31
CA ALA A 301 -13.42 -11.49 13.56
C ALA A 301 -12.59 -11.25 14.82
N ILE A 302 -12.24 -9.98 15.12
CA ILE A 302 -11.56 -9.61 16.36
C ILE A 302 -12.47 -9.88 17.56
N GLU A 303 -13.70 -9.37 17.55
CA GLU A 303 -14.66 -9.52 18.65
C GLU A 303 -15.07 -10.98 18.86
N SER A 304 -15.08 -11.77 17.80
CA SER A 304 -15.35 -13.23 17.89
C SER A 304 -14.13 -14.03 18.34
N GLY A 305 -12.97 -13.41 18.60
CA GLY A 305 -11.77 -14.07 19.11
C GLY A 305 -10.97 -14.88 18.09
N TRP A 306 -11.09 -14.57 16.80
CA TRP A 306 -10.25 -15.15 15.74
C TRP A 306 -8.85 -14.59 15.73
N VAL A 307 -8.73 -13.29 15.98
CA VAL A 307 -7.50 -12.51 15.80
C VAL A 307 -6.73 -12.42 17.11
N LYS A 308 -5.44 -12.72 17.07
CA LYS A 308 -4.50 -12.62 18.21
C LYS A 308 -3.65 -11.36 18.14
N SER A 309 -3.25 -10.94 16.93
CA SER A 309 -2.47 -9.72 16.77
C SER A 309 -2.67 -9.08 15.41
N VAL A 310 -2.62 -7.76 15.39
CA VAL A 310 -2.64 -6.94 14.18
C VAL A 310 -1.45 -5.98 14.20
N HIS A 311 -0.56 -6.14 13.23
CA HIS A 311 0.51 -5.19 12.92
C HIS A 311 0.06 -4.29 11.78
N CYS A 312 -0.05 -2.99 12.03
CA CYS A 312 -0.64 -2.06 11.08
C CYS A 312 0.40 -1.38 10.20
N PHE A 313 0.09 -1.22 8.92
CA PHE A 313 0.86 -0.37 8.00
C PHE A 313 0.64 1.11 8.26
N GLY A 314 -0.52 1.46 8.76
CA GLY A 314 -0.99 2.80 9.01
C GLY A 314 -2.30 2.80 9.77
N GLY A 315 -2.91 3.97 9.91
CA GLY A 315 -4.22 4.15 10.52
C GLY A 315 -5.37 3.89 9.55
N GLU A 316 -6.56 3.94 10.07
CA GLU A 316 -7.80 4.01 9.32
C GLU A 316 -8.77 4.94 10.05
N LEU A 317 -9.31 5.90 9.32
CA LEU A 317 -10.13 6.95 9.89
C LEU A 317 -11.39 6.39 10.57
N GLY A 318 -11.53 6.72 11.86
CA GLY A 318 -12.63 6.27 12.72
C GLY A 318 -12.35 4.97 13.48
N MET A 319 -11.16 4.38 13.33
CA MET A 319 -10.75 3.19 14.08
C MET A 319 -9.96 3.52 15.35
N GLU A 320 -9.66 4.80 15.61
CA GLU A 320 -8.72 5.24 16.63
C GLU A 320 -9.15 4.78 18.04
N ASP A 321 -10.40 5.03 18.43
CA ASP A 321 -10.93 4.66 19.74
C ASP A 321 -11.05 3.13 19.89
N TYR A 322 -11.46 2.44 18.82
CA TYR A 322 -11.52 0.98 18.81
C TYR A 322 -10.13 0.35 19.00
N ILE A 323 -9.13 0.85 18.30
CA ILE A 323 -7.73 0.38 18.41
C ILE A 323 -7.21 0.64 19.84
N ALA A 324 -7.44 1.84 20.38
CA ALA A 324 -7.00 2.20 21.73
C ALA A 324 -7.63 1.31 22.82
N ALA A 325 -8.86 0.84 22.60
CA ALA A 325 -9.56 -0.06 23.50
C ALA A 325 -9.12 -1.54 23.38
N ARG A 326 -8.35 -1.90 22.35
CA ARG A 326 -7.94 -3.28 22.07
C ARG A 326 -6.41 -3.48 22.04
N PRO A 327 -5.68 -3.08 23.13
CA PRO A 327 -4.23 -3.29 23.24
C PRO A 327 -3.85 -4.79 23.32
N ASP A 328 -4.82 -5.66 23.55
CA ASP A 328 -4.68 -7.13 23.48
C ASP A 328 -4.50 -7.66 22.06
N VAL A 329 -4.90 -6.88 21.04
CA VAL A 329 -4.85 -7.24 19.63
C VAL A 329 -3.93 -6.31 18.85
N PHE A 330 -4.05 -4.99 19.05
CA PHE A 330 -3.26 -3.98 18.34
C PHE A 330 -2.02 -3.58 19.12
N PHE A 331 -0.88 -3.44 18.42
CA PHE A 331 0.30 -2.87 19.03
C PHE A 331 0.14 -1.36 19.20
N THR A 332 -0.11 -0.92 20.43
CA THR A 332 -0.31 0.48 20.79
C THR A 332 0.81 1.02 21.67
N GLY A 333 1.00 2.35 21.65
CA GLY A 333 1.84 3.06 22.62
C GLY A 333 1.14 3.23 23.96
N PRO A 334 1.87 3.77 24.98
CA PRO A 334 1.30 4.07 26.31
C PRO A 334 0.14 5.08 26.28
N ASP A 335 0.07 5.88 25.23
CA ASP A 335 -0.99 6.87 24.98
C ASP A 335 -2.22 6.26 24.26
N GLY A 336 -2.24 4.95 24.04
CA GLY A 336 -3.28 4.23 23.31
C GLY A 336 -3.24 4.40 21.80
N SER A 337 -2.35 5.24 21.27
CA SER A 337 -2.22 5.41 19.83
C SER A 337 -1.47 4.24 19.18
N MET A 338 -1.86 3.92 17.97
CA MET A 338 -1.24 2.84 17.22
C MET A 338 0.19 3.21 16.82
N ARG A 339 1.11 2.27 16.98
CA ARG A 339 2.49 2.41 16.51
C ARG A 339 2.68 1.67 15.20
N SER A 340 2.30 2.32 14.12
CA SER A 340 2.55 1.80 12.79
C SER A 340 3.87 2.37 12.23
N ASN A 341 4.56 1.55 11.45
CA ASN A 341 5.68 1.97 10.63
C ASN A 341 5.58 1.18 9.33
N ARG A 342 5.32 1.89 8.25
CA ARG A 342 5.04 1.24 6.95
C ARG A 342 6.22 0.39 6.48
N ALA A 343 7.45 0.86 6.61
CA ALA A 343 8.62 0.11 6.16
C ALA A 343 8.77 -1.22 6.93
N PHE A 344 8.68 -1.18 8.26
CA PHE A 344 8.79 -2.40 9.08
C PHE A 344 7.61 -3.35 8.89
N CYS A 345 6.39 -2.83 8.78
CA CYS A 345 5.22 -3.67 8.52
C CYS A 345 5.28 -4.33 7.13
N GLN A 346 5.79 -3.64 6.11
CA GLN A 346 6.04 -4.22 4.79
C GLN A 346 7.08 -5.34 4.85
N MET A 347 8.17 -5.14 5.59
CA MET A 347 9.19 -6.18 5.79
C MET A 347 8.64 -7.37 6.58
N ALA A 348 7.83 -7.15 7.62
CA ALA A 348 7.14 -8.21 8.35
C ALA A 348 6.22 -9.00 7.41
N GLY A 349 5.46 -8.32 6.57
CA GLY A 349 4.61 -8.94 5.56
C GLY A 349 5.40 -9.77 4.54
N GLN A 350 6.60 -9.33 4.16
CA GLN A 350 7.45 -10.08 3.23
C GLN A 350 8.07 -11.32 3.87
N TYR A 351 8.64 -11.19 5.08
CA TYR A 351 9.50 -12.21 5.68
C TYR A 351 8.85 -13.06 6.76
N ALA A 352 7.76 -12.60 7.38
CA ALA A 352 7.21 -13.24 8.57
C ALA A 352 5.82 -13.86 8.39
N VAL A 353 4.98 -13.36 7.45
CA VAL A 353 3.65 -13.94 7.24
C VAL A 353 3.66 -15.09 6.24
N ASP A 354 2.73 -16.02 6.41
CA ASP A 354 2.61 -17.24 5.59
C ASP A 354 1.96 -16.97 4.25
N MET A 355 1.05 -16.02 4.19
CA MET A 355 0.23 -15.78 3.01
C MET A 355 0.02 -14.29 2.75
N PHE A 356 0.05 -13.95 1.47
CA PHE A 356 -0.47 -12.70 0.94
C PHE A 356 -1.68 -12.98 0.07
N VAL A 357 -2.74 -12.23 0.25
CA VAL A 357 -3.92 -12.23 -0.63
C VAL A 357 -4.07 -10.85 -1.22
N GLY A 358 -3.99 -10.75 -2.53
CA GLY A 358 -4.15 -9.50 -3.26
C GLY A 358 -5.09 -9.61 -4.44
N SER A 359 -5.30 -8.47 -5.09
CA SER A 359 -6.07 -8.36 -6.32
C SER A 359 -5.27 -7.58 -7.37
N THR A 360 -5.68 -7.68 -8.63
CA THR A 360 -5.02 -7.00 -9.75
C THR A 360 -6.04 -6.51 -10.77
N LEU A 361 -5.61 -5.67 -11.71
CA LEU A 361 -6.43 -5.24 -12.82
C LEU A 361 -6.26 -6.14 -14.06
N GLN A 362 -5.06 -6.67 -14.27
CA GLN A 362 -4.78 -7.57 -15.38
C GLN A 362 -3.85 -8.71 -14.95
N MET A 363 -4.06 -9.87 -15.55
CA MET A 363 -3.22 -11.06 -15.40
C MET A 363 -3.00 -11.69 -16.78
N ASP A 364 -1.75 -12.07 -17.08
CA ASP A 364 -1.41 -12.80 -18.30
C ASP A 364 -1.50 -14.33 -18.12
N PRO A 365 -1.37 -15.14 -19.18
CA PRO A 365 -1.46 -16.61 -19.08
C PRO A 365 -0.38 -17.26 -18.21
N LEU A 366 0.72 -16.58 -17.92
CA LEU A 366 1.76 -17.08 -17.01
C LEU A 366 1.49 -16.75 -15.54
N GLY A 367 0.46 -15.94 -15.26
CA GLY A 367 0.10 -15.47 -13.93
C GLY A 367 0.83 -14.20 -13.51
N ASN A 368 1.57 -13.53 -14.41
CA ASN A 368 2.07 -12.18 -14.13
C ASN A 368 0.89 -11.22 -14.03
N SER A 369 0.96 -10.32 -13.05
CA SER A 369 -0.15 -9.40 -12.78
C SER A 369 0.29 -7.95 -12.73
N SER A 370 -0.61 -7.03 -13.09
CA SER A 370 -0.35 -5.60 -13.01
C SER A 370 -1.62 -4.78 -12.72
N THR A 371 -1.44 -3.72 -11.94
CA THR A 371 -2.41 -2.65 -11.73
C THR A 371 -2.12 -1.41 -12.60
N VAL A 372 -1.15 -1.54 -13.50
CA VAL A 372 -0.81 -0.52 -14.50
C VAL A 372 -1.46 -0.90 -15.82
N THR A 373 -2.37 -0.05 -16.29
CA THR A 373 -3.03 -0.19 -17.58
C THR A 373 -2.84 1.08 -18.41
N ARG A 374 -3.12 1.01 -19.73
CA ARG A 374 -2.98 2.17 -20.64
C ARG A 374 -3.76 3.41 -20.17
N VAL A 375 -4.90 3.19 -19.55
CA VAL A 375 -5.79 4.28 -19.10
C VAL A 375 -5.65 4.61 -17.61
N ARG A 376 -4.91 3.79 -16.85
CA ARG A 376 -4.81 3.93 -15.41
C ARG A 376 -3.48 3.42 -14.88
N LEU A 377 -2.66 4.34 -14.37
CA LEU A 377 -1.39 4.00 -13.71
C LEU A 377 -1.61 4.02 -12.19
N ALA A 378 -2.17 2.92 -11.67
CA ALA A 378 -2.45 2.84 -10.23
C ALA A 378 -1.19 2.57 -9.38
N GLY A 379 -0.12 2.08 -9.98
CA GLY A 379 1.08 1.65 -9.26
C GLY A 379 0.83 0.39 -8.43
N PHE A 380 1.72 0.10 -7.52
CA PHE A 380 1.77 -1.21 -6.83
C PHE A 380 1.50 -1.15 -5.34
N GLY A 381 1.85 -0.03 -4.69
CA GLY A 381 1.83 0.03 -3.23
C GLY A 381 2.77 -1.01 -2.59
N GLY A 382 2.24 -1.81 -1.67
CA GLY A 382 2.99 -2.86 -1.00
C GLY A 382 2.91 -4.23 -1.65
N ALA A 383 2.07 -4.40 -2.67
CA ALA A 383 1.77 -5.73 -3.24
C ALA A 383 3.01 -6.49 -3.75
N PRO A 384 4.02 -5.89 -4.43
CA PRO A 384 5.20 -6.63 -4.84
C PRO A 384 6.02 -7.20 -3.67
N ASN A 385 6.12 -6.49 -2.55
CA ASN A 385 6.82 -7.02 -1.38
C ASN A 385 6.03 -8.12 -0.70
N MET A 386 4.72 -7.88 -0.50
CA MET A 386 3.83 -8.80 0.16
C MET A 386 3.63 -10.08 -0.64
N GLY A 387 3.53 -9.93 -1.96
CA GLY A 387 3.33 -11.02 -2.93
C GLY A 387 4.63 -11.60 -3.49
N HIS A 388 5.76 -11.39 -2.85
CA HIS A 388 7.04 -12.01 -3.19
C HIS A 388 7.41 -13.08 -2.17
N ASP A 389 7.98 -14.19 -2.66
CA ASP A 389 8.54 -15.25 -1.82
C ASP A 389 10.06 -15.04 -1.65
N PRO A 390 10.50 -14.33 -0.59
CA PRO A 390 11.89 -13.88 -0.47
C PRO A 390 12.83 -15.06 -0.20
N HIS A 391 13.88 -15.18 -0.98
CA HIS A 391 14.91 -16.20 -0.81
C HIS A 391 15.63 -16.10 0.54
N GLY A 392 15.62 -14.92 1.16
CA GLY A 392 16.20 -14.68 2.48
C GLY A 392 15.37 -15.21 3.66
N ARG A 393 14.11 -15.58 3.46
CA ARG A 393 13.25 -16.11 4.52
C ARG A 393 13.80 -17.44 5.05
N ARG A 394 13.89 -17.55 6.37
CA ARG A 394 14.34 -18.76 7.09
C ARG A 394 13.40 -19.15 8.22
N HIS A 395 12.29 -18.43 8.40
CA HIS A 395 11.29 -18.70 9.42
C HIS A 395 10.38 -19.85 8.97
N PRO A 396 10.49 -21.06 9.56
CA PRO A 396 9.69 -22.20 9.18
C PRO A 396 8.33 -22.15 9.90
N THR A 397 7.27 -22.00 9.13
CA THR A 397 5.90 -22.20 9.58
C THR A 397 5.35 -23.47 8.94
N LYS A 398 4.23 -24.00 9.43
CA LYS A 398 3.61 -25.18 8.85
C LYS A 398 3.24 -24.94 7.38
N ALA A 399 2.56 -23.83 7.09
CA ALA A 399 2.17 -23.47 5.73
C ALA A 399 3.38 -23.35 4.80
N TRP A 400 4.49 -22.77 5.27
CA TRP A 400 5.72 -22.63 4.49
C TRP A 400 6.41 -23.95 4.22
N LEU A 401 6.45 -24.86 5.23
CA LEU A 401 7.07 -26.19 5.11
C LEU A 401 6.29 -27.12 4.19
N GLU A 402 4.97 -27.06 4.19
CA GLU A 402 4.11 -27.86 3.31
C GLU A 402 4.30 -27.54 1.82
N MET A 403 4.86 -26.38 1.51
CA MET A 403 5.20 -25.98 0.14
C MET A 403 6.53 -26.56 -0.36
N ILE A 404 7.21 -27.43 0.41
CA ILE A 404 8.39 -28.18 -0.03
C ILE A 404 7.91 -29.37 -0.89
N PRO A 405 8.28 -29.46 -2.18
CA PRO A 405 7.72 -30.47 -3.09
C PRO A 405 8.09 -31.92 -2.71
N LYS A 406 9.22 -32.10 -2.06
CA LYS A 406 9.76 -33.40 -1.58
C LYS A 406 10.53 -33.19 -0.28
N PRO A 407 10.58 -34.19 0.61
CA PRO A 407 11.46 -34.16 1.78
C PRO A 407 12.92 -34.00 1.34
N ASP A 408 13.44 -32.81 1.42
CA ASP A 408 14.82 -32.48 1.10
C ASP A 408 15.33 -31.53 2.19
N PRO A 409 16.42 -31.90 2.93
CA PRO A 409 16.92 -31.07 4.02
C PRO A 409 17.51 -29.73 3.58
N VAL A 410 17.77 -29.55 2.27
CA VAL A 410 18.28 -28.30 1.71
C VAL A 410 17.20 -27.54 0.91
N ALA A 411 16.02 -28.13 0.70
CA ALA A 411 14.92 -27.46 0.04
C ALA A 411 14.31 -26.40 0.97
N ARG A 412 13.91 -25.29 0.41
CA ARG A 412 13.17 -24.26 1.14
C ARG A 412 11.67 -24.38 0.87
N GLY A 413 10.87 -24.00 1.86
CA GLY A 413 9.45 -23.80 1.69
C GLY A 413 9.14 -22.59 0.81
N LYS A 414 7.87 -22.31 0.64
CA LYS A 414 7.36 -21.20 -0.17
C LYS A 414 6.26 -20.47 0.56
N LYS A 415 6.25 -19.14 0.45
CA LYS A 415 5.17 -18.30 0.88
C LYS A 415 3.96 -18.48 -0.04
N LEU A 416 2.77 -18.52 0.52
CA LEU A 416 1.54 -18.50 -0.26
C LEU A 416 1.26 -17.10 -0.80
N VAL A 417 1.12 -17.00 -2.11
CA VAL A 417 0.76 -15.77 -2.82
C VAL A 417 -0.50 -16.02 -3.62
N VAL A 418 -1.60 -15.45 -3.16
CA VAL A 418 -2.94 -15.67 -3.71
C VAL A 418 -3.42 -14.41 -4.41
N GLN A 419 -3.78 -14.54 -5.68
CA GLN A 419 -4.50 -13.50 -6.42
C GLN A 419 -5.98 -13.84 -6.45
N MET A 420 -6.79 -13.03 -5.76
CA MET A 420 -8.26 -13.13 -5.79
C MET A 420 -8.81 -12.05 -6.71
N VAL A 421 -9.35 -12.45 -7.85
CA VAL A 421 -9.77 -11.53 -8.91
C VAL A 421 -11.09 -11.97 -9.53
N GLU A 422 -11.98 -11.02 -9.84
CA GLU A 422 -13.13 -11.28 -10.71
C GLU A 422 -12.61 -11.46 -12.15
N THR A 423 -13.24 -12.31 -12.95
CA THR A 423 -12.85 -12.54 -14.35
C THR A 423 -13.02 -11.28 -15.21
N PHE A 424 -13.94 -10.38 -14.81
CA PHE A 424 -14.16 -9.08 -15.44
C PHE A 424 -14.16 -7.95 -14.42
N GLN A 425 -13.51 -6.86 -14.77
CA GLN A 425 -13.58 -5.58 -14.08
C GLN A 425 -14.90 -4.84 -14.41
N ALA A 426 -15.19 -3.78 -13.67
CA ALA A 426 -16.32 -2.91 -13.98
C ALA A 426 -16.25 -2.41 -15.44
N GLY A 427 -17.40 -2.50 -16.17
CA GLY A 427 -17.50 -2.09 -17.57
C GLY A 427 -16.92 -3.09 -18.57
N PRO A 428 -17.28 -4.33 -18.55
CA PRO A 428 -16.84 -5.62 -19.09
C PRO A 428 -15.40 -5.67 -19.61
N LYS A 429 -14.45 -5.15 -18.82
CA LYS A 429 -13.02 -5.25 -19.11
C LYS A 429 -12.49 -6.58 -18.58
N PRO A 430 -11.90 -7.46 -19.42
CA PRO A 430 -11.37 -8.73 -18.95
C PRO A 430 -10.17 -8.50 -18.01
N THR A 431 -10.14 -9.25 -16.91
CA THR A 431 -8.96 -9.30 -16.03
C THR A 431 -7.86 -10.13 -16.67
N PHE A 432 -8.21 -11.20 -17.39
CA PHE A 432 -7.27 -12.08 -18.07
C PHE A 432 -7.04 -11.61 -19.50
N VAL A 433 -5.76 -11.33 -19.83
CA VAL A 433 -5.33 -10.75 -21.12
C VAL A 433 -4.10 -11.48 -21.65
N GLU A 434 -3.95 -11.60 -22.97
CA GLU A 434 -2.77 -12.24 -23.59
C GLU A 434 -1.47 -11.48 -23.26
N THR A 435 -1.55 -10.16 -23.22
CA THR A 435 -0.41 -9.28 -22.91
C THR A 435 -0.86 -8.18 -21.98
N LEU A 436 -0.13 -7.99 -20.88
CA LEU A 436 -0.39 -6.91 -19.94
C LEU A 436 -0.23 -5.54 -20.60
N ASP A 437 -1.15 -4.61 -20.35
CA ASP A 437 -1.01 -3.20 -20.75
C ASP A 437 0.27 -2.55 -20.20
N ALA A 438 0.83 -3.11 -19.13
CA ALA A 438 2.12 -2.70 -18.57
C ALA A 438 3.25 -2.70 -19.60
N VAL A 439 3.19 -3.58 -20.63
CA VAL A 439 4.21 -3.65 -21.70
C VAL A 439 4.22 -2.40 -22.56
N PRO A 440 3.13 -2.02 -23.25
CA PRO A 440 3.11 -0.77 -24.03
C PRO A 440 3.25 0.48 -23.14
N VAL A 441 2.82 0.46 -21.88
CA VAL A 441 3.07 1.57 -20.95
C VAL A 441 4.57 1.73 -20.69
N ALA A 442 5.30 0.63 -20.47
CA ALA A 442 6.76 0.70 -20.32
C ALA A 442 7.44 1.30 -21.55
N GLN A 443 7.03 0.90 -22.75
CA GLN A 443 7.56 1.44 -24.01
C GLN A 443 7.29 2.95 -24.13
N LYS A 444 6.07 3.38 -23.81
CA LYS A 444 5.68 4.80 -23.85
C LYS A 444 6.45 5.63 -22.81
N ALA A 445 6.62 5.10 -21.60
CA ALA A 445 7.31 5.76 -20.51
C ALA A 445 8.84 5.65 -20.58
N GLY A 446 9.39 4.90 -21.54
CA GLY A 446 10.84 4.65 -21.65
C GLY A 446 11.39 3.82 -20.47
N LEU A 447 10.54 2.99 -19.84
CA LEU A 447 10.99 2.12 -18.76
C LEU A 447 11.73 0.90 -19.30
N PRO A 448 12.82 0.46 -18.65
CA PRO A 448 13.59 -0.69 -19.12
C PRO A 448 12.87 -2.02 -18.95
N LEU A 449 11.89 -2.09 -18.04
CA LEU A 449 11.07 -3.25 -17.76
C LEU A 449 9.60 -2.85 -17.68
N ALA A 450 8.71 -3.76 -18.09
CA ALA A 450 7.28 -3.57 -17.87
C ALA A 450 6.98 -3.53 -16.36
N PRO A 451 6.12 -2.61 -15.90
CA PRO A 451 5.74 -2.53 -14.49
C PRO A 451 4.79 -3.68 -14.10
N VAL A 452 5.36 -4.87 -13.93
CA VAL A 452 4.70 -6.05 -13.39
C VAL A 452 4.62 -5.92 -11.88
N MET A 453 3.42 -6.05 -11.31
CA MET A 453 3.21 -5.94 -9.88
C MET A 453 3.66 -7.20 -9.14
N ILE A 454 3.19 -8.37 -9.58
CA ILE A 454 3.61 -9.67 -9.04
C ILE A 454 3.93 -10.57 -10.21
N TYR A 455 5.13 -11.12 -10.20
CA TYR A 455 5.55 -12.09 -11.21
C TYR A 455 4.86 -13.44 -11.02
N GLY A 456 4.50 -14.08 -12.12
CA GLY A 456 3.83 -15.37 -12.11
C GLY A 456 4.53 -16.43 -11.26
N ASP A 457 5.87 -16.44 -11.25
CA ASP A 457 6.67 -17.41 -10.49
C ASP A 457 6.42 -17.34 -8.97
N ASP A 458 6.04 -16.16 -8.47
CA ASP A 458 5.67 -15.99 -7.05
C ASP A 458 4.24 -16.43 -6.77
N VAL A 459 3.32 -16.32 -7.75
CA VAL A 459 1.91 -16.64 -7.55
C VAL A 459 1.70 -18.14 -7.36
N THR A 460 1.13 -18.50 -6.21
CA THR A 460 0.81 -19.89 -5.88
C THR A 460 -0.60 -20.29 -6.26
N HIS A 461 -1.56 -19.36 -6.12
CA HIS A 461 -2.97 -19.61 -6.39
C HIS A 461 -3.62 -18.42 -7.10
N VAL A 462 -4.50 -18.73 -8.03
CA VAL A 462 -5.45 -17.77 -8.59
C VAL A 462 -6.86 -18.21 -8.22
N VAL A 463 -7.62 -17.31 -7.61
CA VAL A 463 -9.01 -17.54 -7.21
C VAL A 463 -9.90 -16.59 -7.98
N THR A 464 -10.87 -17.14 -8.68
CA THR A 464 -11.94 -16.38 -9.35
C THR A 464 -13.31 -16.95 -8.95
N GLU A 465 -14.39 -16.36 -9.42
CA GLU A 465 -15.73 -16.93 -9.27
C GLU A 465 -15.88 -18.32 -9.92
N GLU A 466 -14.97 -18.67 -10.84
CA GLU A 466 -14.94 -19.96 -11.54
C GLU A 466 -14.26 -21.08 -10.71
N GLY A 467 -13.32 -20.76 -9.83
CA GLY A 467 -12.58 -21.74 -9.06
C GLY A 467 -11.22 -21.30 -8.57
N ILE A 468 -10.40 -22.28 -8.14
CA ILE A 468 -9.03 -22.10 -7.67
C ILE A 468 -8.07 -22.83 -8.60
N ALA A 469 -7.14 -22.12 -9.22
CA ALA A 469 -6.00 -22.68 -9.93
C ALA A 469 -4.77 -22.73 -9.00
N CYS A 470 -4.26 -23.92 -8.73
CA CYS A 470 -3.08 -24.15 -7.88
C CYS A 470 -1.80 -24.09 -8.71
N LEU A 471 -1.34 -22.88 -9.05
CA LEU A 471 -0.23 -22.66 -9.98
C LEU A 471 1.10 -23.28 -9.50
N TYR A 472 1.30 -23.39 -8.19
CA TYR A 472 2.51 -24.00 -7.61
C TYR A 472 2.64 -25.51 -7.92
N ARG A 473 1.54 -26.15 -8.36
CA ARG A 473 1.49 -27.56 -8.76
C ARG A 473 1.73 -27.79 -10.25
N ALA A 474 1.85 -26.72 -11.04
CA ALA A 474 2.11 -26.84 -12.46
C ALA A 474 3.52 -27.44 -12.70
N GLU A 475 3.59 -28.46 -13.55
CA GLU A 475 4.82 -29.17 -13.89
C GLU A 475 5.52 -28.57 -15.14
N SER A 476 4.82 -27.68 -15.85
CA SER A 476 5.34 -26.99 -17.04
C SER A 476 4.67 -25.63 -17.22
N LEU A 477 5.26 -24.78 -18.05
CA LEU A 477 4.66 -23.49 -18.42
C LEU A 477 3.33 -23.68 -19.16
N GLU A 478 3.20 -24.72 -19.98
CA GLU A 478 1.95 -25.00 -20.71
C GLU A 478 0.84 -25.43 -19.73
N GLU A 479 1.16 -26.24 -18.72
CA GLU A 479 0.20 -26.61 -17.69
C GLU A 479 -0.18 -25.39 -16.84
N ARG A 480 0.77 -24.49 -16.56
CA ARG A 480 0.51 -23.24 -15.86
C ARG A 480 -0.46 -22.35 -16.64
N LYS A 481 -0.25 -22.17 -17.93
CA LYS A 481 -1.18 -21.44 -18.82
C LYS A 481 -2.57 -22.07 -18.83
N ALA A 482 -2.63 -23.40 -18.91
CA ALA A 482 -3.90 -24.13 -18.87
C ALA A 482 -4.64 -23.94 -17.53
N LEU A 483 -3.91 -23.88 -16.40
CA LEU A 483 -4.49 -23.59 -15.09
C LEU A 483 -5.07 -22.18 -15.03
N VAL A 484 -4.34 -21.16 -15.50
CA VAL A 484 -4.85 -19.79 -15.56
C VAL A 484 -6.09 -19.72 -16.47
N ALA A 485 -6.02 -20.30 -17.68
CA ALA A 485 -7.16 -20.33 -18.60
C ALA A 485 -8.39 -21.00 -17.97
N SER A 486 -8.18 -22.06 -17.20
CA SER A 486 -9.28 -22.81 -16.55
C SER A 486 -10.10 -21.98 -15.57
N VAL A 487 -9.59 -20.87 -15.03
CA VAL A 487 -10.30 -19.98 -14.10
C VAL A 487 -10.58 -18.60 -14.67
N ALA A 488 -10.29 -18.39 -15.94
CA ALA A 488 -10.45 -17.08 -16.60
C ALA A 488 -11.89 -16.82 -17.12
N GLY A 489 -12.83 -17.72 -16.89
CA GLY A 489 -14.24 -17.55 -17.22
C GLY A 489 -14.49 -17.38 -18.73
N ILE A 490 -15.39 -16.46 -19.07
CA ILE A 490 -15.75 -16.19 -20.47
C ILE A 490 -14.86 -15.16 -21.18
N THR A 491 -13.66 -14.90 -20.65
CA THR A 491 -12.65 -14.12 -21.36
C THR A 491 -12.09 -14.90 -22.55
N ASP A 492 -11.43 -14.23 -23.50
CA ASP A 492 -10.83 -14.93 -24.66
C ASP A 492 -9.88 -16.05 -24.23
N ILE A 493 -9.11 -15.82 -23.15
CA ILE A 493 -8.21 -16.83 -22.56
C ILE A 493 -9.02 -18.02 -21.99
N GLY A 494 -10.08 -17.75 -21.24
CA GLY A 494 -10.90 -18.80 -20.65
C GLY A 494 -11.68 -19.61 -21.69
N MET A 495 -12.18 -18.96 -22.73
CA MET A 495 -12.88 -19.61 -23.85
C MET A 495 -11.95 -20.49 -24.71
N ALA A 496 -10.64 -20.22 -24.68
CA ALA A 496 -9.63 -21.05 -25.36
C ALA A 496 -9.19 -22.27 -24.54
N ALA A 497 -9.67 -22.44 -23.30
CA ALA A 497 -9.29 -23.57 -22.45
C ALA A 497 -9.80 -24.91 -23.03
N ASP A 498 -8.91 -25.90 -23.18
CA ASP A 498 -9.26 -27.25 -23.63
C ASP A 498 -10.05 -28.01 -22.53
N PRO A 499 -11.31 -28.40 -22.78
CA PRO A 499 -12.12 -29.13 -21.80
C PRO A 499 -11.49 -30.44 -21.31
N ALA A 500 -10.72 -31.14 -22.14
CA ALA A 500 -10.05 -32.38 -21.77
C ALA A 500 -8.91 -32.10 -20.77
N VAL A 501 -8.16 -31.03 -20.99
CA VAL A 501 -7.10 -30.57 -20.08
C VAL A 501 -7.73 -30.09 -18.75
N VAL A 502 -8.80 -29.30 -18.80
CA VAL A 502 -9.55 -28.86 -17.60
C VAL A 502 -9.99 -30.05 -16.76
N LYS A 503 -10.56 -31.10 -17.39
CA LYS A 503 -10.98 -32.32 -16.71
C LYS A 503 -9.80 -33.04 -16.03
N LYS A 504 -8.64 -33.14 -16.72
CA LYS A 504 -7.41 -33.71 -16.17
C LYS A 504 -6.93 -32.92 -14.95
N LEU A 505 -6.83 -31.59 -15.06
CA LEU A 505 -6.39 -30.72 -13.96
C LEU A 505 -7.28 -30.82 -12.71
N ARG A 506 -8.59 -30.96 -12.90
CA ARG A 506 -9.53 -31.23 -11.79
C ARG A 506 -9.27 -32.59 -11.14
N PHE A 507 -9.11 -33.63 -11.94
CA PHE A 507 -8.80 -34.98 -11.43
C PHE A 507 -7.51 -35.00 -10.62
N GLU A 508 -6.49 -34.27 -11.05
CA GLU A 508 -5.20 -34.11 -10.36
C GLU A 508 -5.25 -33.12 -9.17
N LYS A 509 -6.43 -32.53 -8.89
CA LYS A 509 -6.62 -31.51 -7.84
C LYS A 509 -5.70 -30.31 -7.99
N LYS A 510 -5.28 -29.99 -9.20
CA LYS A 510 -4.56 -28.76 -9.57
C LYS A 510 -5.52 -27.60 -9.84
N LEU A 511 -6.75 -27.93 -10.22
CA LEU A 511 -7.89 -27.04 -10.36
C LEU A 511 -9.01 -27.50 -9.44
N LEU A 512 -9.58 -26.58 -8.64
CA LEU A 512 -10.70 -26.85 -7.75
C LEU A 512 -11.88 -25.96 -8.14
N ARG A 513 -13.04 -26.58 -8.40
CA ARG A 513 -14.31 -25.89 -8.62
C ARG A 513 -15.11 -25.80 -7.30
N PRO A 514 -16.14 -24.94 -7.20
CA PRO A 514 -16.97 -24.90 -5.99
C PRO A 514 -17.50 -26.27 -5.58
N GLU A 515 -17.97 -27.08 -6.52
CA GLU A 515 -18.48 -28.42 -6.27
C GLU A 515 -17.41 -29.41 -5.77
N ASP A 516 -16.14 -29.26 -6.18
CA ASP A 516 -15.02 -30.07 -5.69
C ASP A 516 -14.72 -29.77 -4.21
N LEU A 517 -15.10 -28.58 -3.78
CA LEU A 517 -15.01 -28.11 -2.39
C LEU A 517 -16.36 -28.28 -1.64
N GLU A 518 -17.33 -28.97 -2.23
CA GLU A 518 -18.68 -29.11 -1.65
C GLU A 518 -19.34 -27.77 -1.29
N ILE A 519 -19.06 -26.74 -2.08
CA ILE A 519 -19.67 -25.42 -1.95
C ILE A 519 -20.79 -25.31 -2.97
N ASN A 520 -22.02 -25.03 -2.48
CA ASN A 520 -23.12 -24.67 -3.34
C ASN A 520 -23.09 -23.17 -3.65
N PRO A 521 -22.82 -22.74 -4.90
CA PRO A 521 -22.73 -21.32 -5.26
C PRO A 521 -24.01 -20.53 -4.92
N ALA A 522 -25.17 -21.14 -4.96
CA ALA A 522 -26.43 -20.48 -4.60
C ALA A 522 -26.54 -20.08 -3.12
N LYS A 523 -25.70 -20.65 -2.25
CA LYS A 523 -25.59 -20.27 -0.84
C LYS A 523 -24.65 -19.10 -0.61
N ALA A 524 -23.82 -18.75 -1.60
CA ALA A 524 -22.89 -17.63 -1.51
C ALA A 524 -23.64 -16.30 -1.64
N ASN A 525 -24.20 -15.82 -0.55
CA ASN A 525 -24.97 -14.59 -0.50
C ASN A 525 -24.69 -13.80 0.80
N ARG A 526 -25.12 -12.58 0.83
CA ARG A 526 -24.84 -11.64 1.93
C ARG A 526 -25.32 -12.08 3.31
N SER A 527 -26.23 -13.08 3.41
CA SER A 527 -26.69 -13.59 4.71
C SER A 527 -25.55 -14.23 5.51
N LEU A 528 -24.49 -14.70 4.83
CA LEU A 528 -23.31 -15.30 5.44
C LEU A 528 -22.34 -14.27 6.06
N LEU A 529 -22.44 -12.99 5.69
CA LEU A 529 -21.54 -11.96 6.23
C LEU A 529 -21.92 -11.67 7.69
N ALA A 530 -20.93 -11.65 8.58
CA ALA A 530 -21.10 -11.31 9.99
C ALA A 530 -21.59 -9.86 10.20
N ALA A 531 -21.20 -8.96 9.31
CA ALA A 531 -21.72 -7.60 9.22
C ALA A 531 -22.15 -7.30 7.78
N LYS A 532 -23.32 -6.72 7.55
CA LYS A 532 -23.92 -6.45 6.23
C LYS A 532 -23.92 -4.97 5.88
N SER A 533 -23.58 -4.13 6.85
CA SER A 533 -23.55 -2.68 6.74
C SER A 533 -22.48 -2.09 7.64
N ILE A 534 -22.19 -0.81 7.47
CA ILE A 534 -21.30 -0.07 8.38
C ILE A 534 -21.93 0.06 9.77
N ALA A 535 -23.26 0.15 9.87
CA ALA A 535 -23.96 0.18 11.16
C ALA A 535 -23.69 -1.10 11.98
N ASP A 536 -23.69 -2.26 11.33
CA ASP A 536 -23.37 -3.53 12.00
C ASP A 536 -21.92 -3.54 12.50
N LEU A 537 -20.96 -2.94 11.74
CA LEU A 537 -19.56 -2.83 12.19
C LEU A 537 -19.44 -1.93 13.43
N VAL A 538 -20.23 -0.84 13.47
CA VAL A 538 -20.31 0.04 14.66
C VAL A 538 -20.87 -0.74 15.85
N GLU A 539 -21.93 -1.52 15.65
CA GLU A 539 -22.51 -2.37 16.71
C GLU A 539 -21.51 -3.42 17.20
N TRP A 540 -20.84 -4.14 16.30
CA TRP A 540 -19.79 -5.09 16.64
C TRP A 540 -18.66 -4.51 17.46
N SER A 541 -18.28 -3.24 17.21
CA SER A 541 -17.24 -2.53 17.96
C SER A 541 -17.71 -2.00 19.31
N GLY A 542 -18.96 -2.21 19.71
CA GLY A 542 -19.56 -1.58 20.88
C GLY A 542 -19.68 -0.05 20.76
N GLY A 543 -19.77 0.49 19.55
CA GLY A 543 -19.86 1.91 19.26
C GLY A 543 -18.52 2.64 19.16
N LEU A 544 -17.40 1.93 19.32
CA LEU A 544 -16.05 2.53 19.29
C LEU A 544 -15.54 2.84 17.87
N TYR A 545 -16.01 2.09 16.86
CA TYR A 545 -15.77 2.44 15.47
C TYR A 545 -16.62 3.65 15.09
N ASN A 546 -15.97 4.74 14.71
CA ASN A 546 -16.61 6.02 14.38
C ASN A 546 -16.41 6.37 12.89
N PRO A 547 -17.18 5.77 11.97
CA PRO A 547 -16.97 5.96 10.54
C PRO A 547 -17.15 7.42 10.13
N PRO A 548 -16.41 7.90 9.09
CA PRO A 548 -16.55 9.24 8.56
C PRO A 548 -17.99 9.58 8.16
N ALA A 549 -18.39 10.85 8.30
CA ALA A 549 -19.76 11.30 8.08
C ALA A 549 -20.34 10.89 6.71
N LYS A 550 -19.52 10.90 5.66
CA LYS A 550 -19.94 10.47 4.30
C LYS A 550 -20.43 9.03 4.21
N PHE A 551 -20.11 8.19 5.19
CA PHE A 551 -20.54 6.79 5.27
C PHE A 551 -21.69 6.55 6.25
N ARG A 552 -22.14 7.59 6.98
CA ARG A 552 -23.24 7.51 7.92
C ARG A 552 -24.56 7.79 7.18
N SER A 553 -25.06 6.77 6.51
CA SER A 553 -26.32 6.85 5.75
C SER A 553 -27.49 6.13 6.42
N TRP A 554 -27.43 5.96 7.74
CA TRP A 554 -28.50 5.38 8.57
C TRP A 554 -29.03 6.40 9.57
#